data_0806fd1f80b93750d9becb9e0cdf23d9
#
_entry.id   0806fd1f80b93750d9becb9e0cdf23d9
#
_cell.length_a   1.000
_cell.length_b   1.000
_cell.length_c   1.000
_cell.angle_alpha   90.00
_cell.angle_beta   90.00
_cell.angle_gamma   90.00
#
_symmetry.space_group_name_H-M   'P 1'
#
loop_
_entity.id
_entity.type
_entity.pdbx_description
1 polymer ?
#
loop_
_entity_poly.entity_id
_entity_poly.type
_entity_poly.pdbx_seq_one_letter_code
_entity_poly.pdbx_strand_id
1 'polypeptide(L)'
;MASAYISSGRLEPRTIGEQKGELSPQSESEAYRVQSEVHSIISKKRGDEIIGWKIGCTTPVMQSYLNIDEPCAGGIFKSTVYFEDALINHSDFLKPGVECELAVFIDKDLEIN
;
A
#
# COMPACT_ATOMS: atom_id res chain seq x y z
N MET A 1 3.19 4.25 15.51
CA MET A 1 2.14 3.73 14.60
C MET A 1 2.69 2.67 13.66
N ALA A 2 3.58 3.01 12.74
CA ALA A 2 4.20 2.06 11.80
C ALA A 2 4.91 0.89 12.49
N SER A 3 5.60 1.12 13.61
CA SER A 3 6.28 0.07 14.36
C SER A 3 5.32 -0.94 15.00
N ALA A 4 4.17 -0.49 15.47
CA ALA A 4 3.13 -1.36 16.03
C ALA A 4 2.53 -2.27 14.96
N TYR A 5 2.31 -1.75 13.75
CA TYR A 5 1.82 -2.53 12.62
C TYR A 5 2.72 -3.72 12.28
N ILE A 6 4.02 -3.53 12.28
CA ILE A 6 4.98 -4.57 11.91
C ILE A 6 5.26 -5.53 13.06
N SER A 7 5.25 -5.06 14.30
CA SER A 7 5.58 -5.88 15.46
C SER A 7 4.48 -6.85 15.86
N SER A 8 3.22 -6.49 15.69
CA SER A 8 2.07 -7.36 16.02
C SER A 8 1.78 -8.41 14.95
N GLY A 9 2.35 -8.28 13.77
CA GLY A 9 2.10 -9.19 12.64
C GLY A 9 0.66 -9.15 12.10
N ARG A 10 -0.25 -8.56 12.84
CA ARG A 10 -1.65 -8.45 12.47
C ARG A 10 -2.31 -7.37 13.32
N LEU A 11 -2.71 -6.29 12.72
CA LEU A 11 -3.58 -5.34 13.39
C LEU A 11 -5.03 -5.80 13.28
N GLU A 12 -5.77 -5.68 14.37
CA GLU A 12 -7.22 -5.76 14.31
C GLU A 12 -7.74 -4.77 13.26
N PRO A 13 -8.77 -5.13 12.47
CA PRO A 13 -9.24 -4.30 11.34
C PRO A 13 -9.61 -2.85 11.69
N ARG A 14 -9.71 -2.52 12.96
CA ARG A 14 -10.14 -1.22 13.49
C ARG A 14 -9.02 -0.20 13.70
N THR A 15 -7.77 -0.53 13.43
CA THR A 15 -6.72 0.15 14.18
C THR A 15 -6.13 1.39 13.54
N ILE A 16 -6.22 1.62 12.24
CA ILE A 16 -5.64 2.83 11.67
C ILE A 16 -6.72 3.82 11.21
N GLY A 17 -7.75 3.36 10.53
CA GLY A 17 -8.81 4.23 10.03
C GLY A 17 -9.87 4.63 11.07
N GLU A 18 -10.04 3.82 12.14
CA GLU A 18 -11.05 4.06 13.17
C GLU A 18 -10.49 4.63 14.47
N GLN A 19 -9.18 4.72 14.64
CA GLN A 19 -8.59 5.41 15.78
C GLN A 19 -8.76 6.92 15.61
N LYS A 20 -9.77 7.43 16.25
CA LYS A 20 -9.97 8.87 16.38
C LYS A 20 -8.94 9.42 17.38
N GLY A 21 -8.25 10.48 17.02
CA GLY A 21 -7.33 11.18 17.89
C GLY A 21 -5.88 11.22 17.36
N GLU A 22 -4.91 11.35 18.25
CA GLU A 22 -3.49 11.59 17.95
C GLU A 22 -2.82 10.55 17.04
N LEU A 23 -3.40 9.35 16.92
CA LEU A 23 -2.84 8.28 16.09
C LEU A 23 -3.37 8.26 14.66
N SER A 24 -4.41 9.02 14.35
CA SER A 24 -4.98 9.08 13.01
C SER A 24 -4.30 10.20 12.21
N PRO A 25 -3.82 9.92 10.98
CA PRO A 25 -3.33 10.99 10.10
C PRO A 25 -4.42 12.04 9.88
N GLN A 26 -4.06 13.30 10.01
CA GLN A 26 -4.99 14.43 9.87
C GLN A 26 -4.97 15.05 8.46
N SER A 27 -4.06 14.59 7.60
CA SER A 27 -3.94 15.00 6.21
C SER A 27 -3.40 13.87 5.35
N GLU A 28 -3.62 13.97 4.05
CA GLU A 28 -3.06 13.04 3.07
C GLU A 28 -1.52 13.00 3.14
N SER A 29 -0.89 14.15 3.21
CA SER A 29 0.57 14.24 3.37
C SER A 29 1.08 13.50 4.61
N GLU A 30 0.35 13.57 5.72
CA GLU A 30 0.69 12.81 6.93
C GLU A 30 0.46 11.32 6.75
N ALA A 31 -0.61 10.91 6.05
CA ALA A 31 -0.87 9.52 5.73
C ALA A 31 0.26 8.92 4.88
N TYR A 32 0.72 9.64 3.85
CA TYR A 32 1.87 9.21 3.04
C TYR A 32 3.19 9.17 3.81
N ARG A 33 3.41 10.07 4.77
CA ARG A 33 4.58 9.95 5.66
C ARG A 33 4.52 8.68 6.51
N VAL A 34 3.35 8.36 7.08
CA VAL A 34 3.16 7.10 7.81
C VAL A 34 3.38 5.89 6.90
N GLN A 35 2.87 5.91 5.67
CA GLN A 35 3.10 4.86 4.68
C GLN A 35 4.60 4.69 4.40
N SER A 36 5.32 5.80 4.18
CA SER A 36 6.76 5.78 3.93
C SER A 36 7.55 5.16 5.08
N GLU A 37 7.21 5.48 6.32
CA GLU A 37 7.81 4.85 7.51
C GLU A 37 7.52 3.35 7.57
N VAL A 38 6.28 2.93 7.28
CA VAL A 38 5.93 1.50 7.20
C VAL A 38 6.77 0.80 6.14
N HIS A 39 6.90 1.38 4.94
CA HIS A 39 7.73 0.83 3.87
C HIS A 39 9.19 0.69 4.29
N SER A 40 9.76 1.73 4.92
CA SER A 40 11.14 1.70 5.42
C SER A 40 11.37 0.59 6.45
N ILE A 41 10.43 0.42 7.38
CA ILE A 41 10.53 -0.62 8.41
C ILE A 41 10.40 -2.02 7.79
N ILE A 42 9.49 -2.21 6.83
CA ILE A 42 9.33 -3.50 6.12
C ILE A 42 10.61 -3.82 5.34
N SER A 43 11.13 -2.87 4.56
CA SER A 43 12.36 -3.04 3.78
C SER A 43 13.53 -3.45 4.67
N LYS A 44 13.74 -2.74 5.79
CA LYS A 44 14.82 -3.07 6.74
C LYS A 44 14.65 -4.43 7.41
N LYS A 45 13.42 -4.78 7.82
CA LYS A 45 13.17 -6.05 8.53
C LYS A 45 13.24 -7.28 7.63
N ARG A 46 12.83 -7.15 6.38
CA ARG A 46 12.72 -8.26 5.44
C ARG A 46 13.86 -8.32 4.41
N GLY A 47 14.68 -7.28 4.33
CA GLY A 47 15.67 -7.14 3.25
C GLY A 47 15.00 -7.01 1.90
N ASP A 48 13.82 -6.38 1.84
CA ASP A 48 13.00 -6.23 0.66
C ASP A 48 13.04 -4.80 0.14
N GLU A 49 12.75 -4.59 -1.13
CA GLU A 49 12.78 -3.28 -1.76
C GLU A 49 11.48 -2.99 -2.51
N ILE A 50 11.12 -1.71 -2.58
CA ILE A 50 10.00 -1.26 -3.43
C ILE A 50 10.53 -1.15 -4.86
N ILE A 51 9.91 -1.88 -5.78
CA ILE A 51 10.29 -1.93 -7.20
C ILE A 51 9.24 -1.31 -8.12
N GLY A 52 8.15 -0.82 -7.58
CA GLY A 52 7.08 -0.22 -8.34
C GLY A 52 6.04 0.44 -7.46
N TRP A 53 5.04 1.02 -8.11
CA TRP A 53 3.92 1.68 -7.46
C TRP A 53 2.61 1.23 -8.09
N LYS A 54 1.62 0.97 -7.27
CA LYS A 54 0.23 0.79 -7.70
C LYS A 54 -0.55 2.07 -7.44
N ILE A 55 -1.53 2.34 -8.29
CA ILE A 55 -2.46 3.46 -8.15
C ILE A 55 -3.86 2.86 -7.98
N GLY A 56 -4.54 3.26 -6.92
CA GLY A 56 -5.91 2.84 -6.63
C GLY A 56 -6.87 4.01 -6.63
N CYS A 57 -8.17 3.71 -6.58
CA CYS A 57 -9.24 4.70 -6.50
C CYS A 57 -9.22 5.70 -7.67
N THR A 58 -8.98 5.20 -8.88
CA THR A 58 -8.83 6.03 -10.08
C THR A 58 -10.15 6.54 -10.66
N THR A 59 -11.29 6.08 -10.16
CA THR A 59 -12.62 6.50 -10.65
C THR A 59 -13.29 7.48 -9.69
N PRO A 60 -14.03 8.48 -10.21
CA PRO A 60 -14.78 9.42 -9.36
C PRO A 60 -15.76 8.73 -8.40
N VAL A 61 -16.32 7.59 -8.80
CA VAL A 61 -17.23 6.80 -7.95
C VAL A 61 -16.52 6.29 -6.70
N MET A 62 -15.32 5.72 -6.87
CA MET A 62 -14.53 5.22 -5.73
C MET A 62 -14.02 6.37 -4.86
N GLN A 63 -13.60 7.46 -5.47
CA GLN A 63 -13.18 8.66 -4.73
C GLN A 63 -14.31 9.21 -3.87
N SER A 64 -15.50 9.37 -4.45
CA SER A 64 -16.70 9.80 -3.70
C SER A 64 -17.06 8.82 -2.58
N TYR A 65 -16.98 7.51 -2.84
CA TYR A 65 -17.30 6.48 -1.83
C TYR A 65 -16.33 6.53 -0.64
N LEU A 66 -15.06 6.80 -0.88
CA LEU A 66 -14.03 6.88 0.15
C LEU A 66 -13.84 8.31 0.71
N ASN A 67 -14.56 9.29 0.19
CA ASN A 67 -14.43 10.70 0.53
C ASN A 67 -12.98 11.21 0.37
N ILE A 68 -12.40 10.92 -0.79
CA ILE A 68 -11.08 11.40 -1.21
C ILE A 68 -11.23 12.15 -2.54
N ASP A 69 -10.34 13.11 -2.80
CA ASP A 69 -10.43 13.95 -4.00
C ASP A 69 -9.51 13.47 -5.13
N GLU A 70 -8.56 12.59 -4.83
CA GLU A 70 -7.53 12.13 -5.76
C GLU A 70 -7.30 10.60 -5.64
N PRO A 71 -6.72 9.96 -6.68
CA PRO A 71 -6.26 8.58 -6.58
C PRO A 71 -5.20 8.41 -5.50
N CYS A 72 -5.15 7.24 -4.88
CA CYS A 72 -4.11 6.92 -3.91
C CYS A 72 -3.06 5.98 -4.50
N ALA A 73 -1.84 6.07 -3.98
CA ALA A 73 -0.71 5.25 -4.43
C ALA A 73 -0.15 4.38 -3.29
N GLY A 74 0.40 3.23 -3.66
CA GLY A 74 1.08 2.32 -2.72
C GLY A 74 2.30 1.66 -3.34
N GLY A 75 3.34 1.41 -2.54
CA GLY A 75 4.54 0.74 -2.99
C GLY A 75 4.33 -0.76 -3.22
N ILE A 76 4.95 -1.29 -4.26
CA ILE A 76 4.99 -2.71 -4.59
C ILE A 76 6.34 -3.26 -4.18
N PHE A 77 6.36 -4.21 -3.25
CA PHE A 77 7.57 -4.87 -2.80
C PHE A 77 7.99 -5.99 -3.76
N LYS A 78 9.29 -6.10 -4.00
CA LYS A 78 9.87 -7.11 -4.91
C LYS A 78 9.44 -8.52 -4.58
N SER A 79 9.40 -8.88 -3.30
CA SER A 79 8.99 -10.21 -2.85
C SER A 79 7.53 -10.58 -3.16
N THR A 80 6.71 -9.60 -3.55
CA THR A 80 5.29 -9.80 -3.88
C THR A 80 5.01 -9.82 -5.38
N VAL A 81 6.06 -9.72 -6.22
CA VAL A 81 5.93 -9.67 -7.68
C VAL A 81 6.41 -10.98 -8.28
N TYR A 82 5.57 -11.56 -9.12
CA TYR A 82 5.85 -12.77 -9.89
C TYR A 82 5.75 -12.41 -11.37
N PHE A 83 6.75 -12.75 -12.14
CA PHE A 83 6.82 -12.45 -13.58
C PHE A 83 6.29 -13.57 -14.48
N GLU A 84 6.03 -14.71 -13.88
CA GLU A 84 5.50 -15.90 -14.54
C GLU A 84 4.32 -16.47 -13.73
N ASP A 85 3.97 -17.71 -13.91
CA ASP A 85 2.94 -18.38 -13.13
C ASP A 85 3.26 -18.35 -11.64
N ALA A 86 2.30 -17.95 -10.83
CA ALA A 86 2.42 -17.95 -9.39
C ALA A 86 1.41 -18.90 -8.74
N LEU A 87 1.90 -19.77 -7.86
CA LEU A 87 1.04 -20.54 -6.97
C LEU A 87 0.97 -19.84 -5.61
N ILE A 88 -0.20 -19.30 -5.30
CA ILE A 88 -0.43 -18.53 -4.08
C ILE A 88 -1.38 -19.33 -3.19
N ASN A 89 -0.99 -19.56 -1.94
CA ASN A 89 -1.82 -20.31 -1.01
C ASN A 89 -2.95 -19.42 -0.49
N HIS A 90 -4.18 -19.89 -0.58
CA HIS A 90 -5.35 -19.19 -0.03
C HIS A 90 -5.20 -18.89 1.46
N SER A 91 -4.56 -19.79 2.21
CA SER A 91 -4.33 -19.62 3.65
C SER A 91 -3.44 -18.43 4.06
N ASP A 92 -2.70 -17.86 3.11
CA ASP A 92 -1.86 -16.69 3.36
C ASP A 92 -2.66 -15.39 3.44
N PHE A 93 -3.96 -15.45 3.11
CA PHE A 93 -4.86 -14.31 3.05
C PHE A 93 -6.07 -14.49 3.96
N LEU A 94 -6.59 -13.39 4.48
CA LEU A 94 -7.85 -13.38 5.25
C LEU A 94 -9.08 -13.39 4.35
N LYS A 95 -9.04 -12.57 3.30
CA LYS A 95 -10.06 -12.44 2.26
C LYS A 95 -9.35 -12.22 0.93
N PRO A 96 -8.93 -13.31 0.25
CA PRO A 96 -8.30 -13.15 -1.05
C PRO A 96 -9.28 -12.60 -2.08
N GLY A 97 -8.80 -11.66 -2.87
CA GLY A 97 -9.49 -11.13 -4.04
C GLY A 97 -8.50 -11.08 -5.21
N VAL A 98 -9.02 -11.12 -6.42
CA VAL A 98 -8.22 -11.00 -7.65
C VAL A 98 -8.76 -9.82 -8.44
N GLU A 99 -7.87 -8.92 -8.83
CA GLU A 99 -8.16 -7.78 -9.68
C GLU A 99 -7.29 -7.85 -10.93
N CYS A 100 -7.86 -7.50 -12.09
CA CYS A 100 -7.12 -7.41 -13.33
C CYS A 100 -6.73 -5.94 -13.57
N GLU A 101 -5.45 -5.66 -13.64
CA GLU A 101 -4.91 -4.30 -13.80
C GLU A 101 -3.91 -4.23 -14.96
N LEU A 102 -3.69 -3.02 -15.47
CA LEU A 102 -2.63 -2.76 -16.43
C LEU A 102 -1.34 -2.42 -15.69
N ALA A 103 -0.28 -3.15 -16.00
CA ALA A 103 1.06 -2.85 -15.52
C ALA A 103 1.87 -2.16 -16.63
N VAL A 104 2.60 -1.11 -16.26
CA VAL A 104 3.48 -0.35 -17.16
C VAL A 104 4.90 -0.46 -16.65
N PHE A 105 5.82 -0.88 -17.50
CA PHE A 105 7.26 -0.82 -17.22
C PHE A 105 7.81 0.52 -17.67
N ILE A 106 8.44 1.26 -16.76
CA ILE A 106 9.08 2.53 -17.04
C ILE A 106 10.52 2.26 -17.46
N ASP A 107 10.82 2.47 -18.74
CA ASP A 107 12.14 2.22 -19.33
C ASP A 107 13.15 3.37 -19.10
N LYS A 108 12.65 4.58 -18.87
CA LYS A 108 13.47 5.77 -18.65
C LYS A 108 12.90 6.63 -17.55
N ASP A 109 13.76 7.36 -16.87
CA ASP A 109 13.34 8.33 -15.88
C ASP A 109 12.39 9.36 -16.49
N LEU A 110 11.32 9.66 -15.77
CA LEU A 110 10.35 10.69 -16.16
C LEU A 110 10.89 12.05 -15.70
N GLU A 111 11.12 12.94 -16.67
CA GLU A 111 11.48 14.33 -16.36
C GLU A 111 10.24 15.09 -15.92
N ILE A 112 10.32 15.72 -14.76
CA ILE A 112 9.29 16.63 -14.27
C ILE A 112 9.62 18.00 -14.88
N ASN A 113 8.80 18.44 -15.83
CA ASN A 113 8.88 19.79 -16.41
C ASN A 113 8.25 20.82 -15.50
#